data_5d22ddfad9850ad02e20d307d879be81
#
_entry.id   5d22ddfad9850ad02e20d307d879be81
#
_cell.length_a   1.000
_cell.length_b   1.000
_cell.length_c   1.000
_cell.angle_alpha   90.00
_cell.angle_beta   90.00
_cell.angle_gamma   90.00
#
_symmetry.space_group_name_H-M   'P 1'
#
loop_
_entity.id
_entity.type
_entity.pdbx_description
1 polymer ?
#
loop_
_entity_poly.entity_id
_entity_poly.type
_entity_poly.pdbx_seq_one_letter_code
_entity_poly.pdbx_strand_id
1 'polypeptide(L)'
;MTSPFLQAFAEHMTTRRYAKRTVQGYQYWVAAFIRYHQMRHSSGLHNAEVEQFLSYLANERNMAVKSQATALNALVYLYRDFLNKPLSLQLAFVKSTRQMKLPTVLTKSEISLLLQQVAPNTSYVFRCCMAVACG
;
A
#
# COMPACT_ATOMS: atom_id res chain seq x y z
N MET A 1 9.39 20.58 5.42
CA MET A 1 9.01 20.98 6.77
C MET A 1 8.01 19.98 7.33
N THR A 2 8.40 19.25 8.32
CA THR A 2 7.54 18.27 8.98
C THR A 2 6.74 18.98 10.06
N SER A 3 5.42 18.98 9.94
CA SER A 3 4.55 19.55 10.97
C SER A 3 4.74 18.78 12.28
N PRO A 4 4.70 19.45 13.46
CA PRO A 4 4.85 18.80 14.77
C PRO A 4 3.83 17.67 14.98
N PHE A 5 2.65 17.79 14.38
CA PHE A 5 1.63 16.75 14.36
C PHE A 5 2.10 15.46 13.65
N LEU A 6 2.73 15.60 12.49
CA LEU A 6 3.27 14.46 11.73
C LEU A 6 4.45 13.80 12.44
N GLN A 7 5.23 14.58 13.19
CA GLN A 7 6.30 14.04 14.05
C GLN A 7 5.73 13.19 15.17
N ALA A 8 4.77 13.71 15.93
CA ALA A 8 4.10 12.97 17.00
C ALA A 8 3.42 11.70 16.49
N PHE A 9 2.81 11.77 15.30
CA PHE A 9 2.23 10.61 14.64
C PHE A 9 3.29 9.54 14.30
N ALA A 10 4.46 9.94 13.77
CA ALA A 10 5.54 9.03 13.46
C ALA A 10 6.15 8.39 14.71
N GLU A 11 6.34 9.16 15.77
CA GLU A 11 6.83 8.68 17.07
C GLU A 11 5.88 7.64 17.66
N HIS A 12 4.56 7.91 17.61
CA HIS A 12 3.54 6.96 18.05
C HIS A 12 3.61 5.63 17.28
N MET A 13 3.79 5.67 15.96
CA MET A 13 3.96 4.47 15.15
C MET A 13 5.28 3.74 15.45
N THR A 14 6.35 4.49 15.66
CA THR A 14 7.68 3.92 15.98
C THR A 14 7.65 3.21 17.32
N THR A 15 6.99 3.77 18.32
CA THR A 15 6.77 3.15 19.64
C THR A 15 6.04 1.81 19.52
N ARG A 16 5.12 1.70 18.56
CA ARG A 16 4.41 0.44 18.23
C ARG A 16 5.20 -0.49 17.31
N ARG A 17 6.48 -0.23 17.08
CA ARG A 17 7.41 -1.04 16.28
C ARG A 17 7.02 -1.21 14.80
N TYR A 18 6.35 -0.23 14.21
CA TYR A 18 6.13 -0.22 12.76
C TYR A 18 7.44 0.00 12.00
N ALA A 19 7.57 -0.67 10.84
CA ALA A 19 8.73 -0.48 9.96
C ALA A 19 8.84 0.97 9.48
N LYS A 20 10.04 1.52 9.43
CA LYS A 20 10.30 2.91 8.99
C LYS A 20 9.63 3.27 7.67
N ARG A 21 9.66 2.34 6.72
CA ARG A 21 9.01 2.51 5.40
C ARG A 21 7.49 2.65 5.51
N THR A 22 6.87 1.91 6.40
CA THR A 22 5.42 2.01 6.67
C THR A 22 5.09 3.34 7.32
N VAL A 23 5.89 3.78 8.29
CA VAL A 23 5.73 5.08 8.96
C VAL A 23 5.79 6.22 7.93
N GLN A 24 6.78 6.22 7.05
CA GLN A 24 6.93 7.22 6.00
C GLN A 24 5.75 7.22 5.03
N GLY A 25 5.28 6.04 4.61
CA GLY A 25 4.11 5.92 3.75
C GLY A 25 2.84 6.46 4.39
N TYR A 26 2.63 6.16 5.66
CA TYR A 26 1.47 6.65 6.40
C TYR A 26 1.54 8.16 6.65
N GLN A 27 2.72 8.69 7.01
CA GLN A 27 2.93 10.14 7.10
C GLN A 27 2.62 10.87 5.79
N TYR A 28 3.04 10.31 4.66
CA TYR A 28 2.76 10.88 3.35
C TYR A 28 1.25 10.99 3.09
N TRP A 29 0.49 9.93 3.37
CA TRP A 29 -0.96 9.93 3.15
C TRP A 29 -1.72 10.83 4.12
N VAL A 30 -1.31 10.87 5.38
CA VAL A 30 -1.87 11.79 6.37
C VAL A 30 -1.58 13.25 5.99
N ALA A 31 -0.36 13.55 5.54
CA ALA A 31 -0.01 14.89 5.06
C ALA A 31 -0.81 15.28 3.80
N ALA A 32 -1.02 14.34 2.87
CA ALA A 32 -1.84 14.57 1.68
C ALA A 32 -3.30 14.85 2.04
N PHE A 33 -3.85 14.12 3.00
CA PHE A 33 -5.20 14.31 3.52
C PHE A 33 -5.39 15.69 4.17
N ILE A 34 -4.46 16.10 5.02
CA ILE A 34 -4.48 17.41 5.68
C ILE A 34 -4.38 18.55 4.64
N ARG A 35 -3.54 18.39 3.61
CA ARG A 35 -3.45 19.39 2.52
C ARG A 35 -4.71 19.48 1.69
N TYR A 36 -5.34 18.36 1.40
CA TYR A 36 -6.59 18.32 0.64
C TYR A 36 -7.70 19.09 1.36
N HIS A 37 -7.79 18.99 2.67
CA HIS A 37 -8.74 19.70 3.51
C HIS A 37 -8.25 21.08 3.98
N GLN A 38 -7.38 21.74 3.21
CA GLN A 38 -6.92 23.12 3.45
C GLN A 38 -6.33 23.33 4.85
N MET A 39 -5.55 22.39 5.35
CA MET A 39 -4.89 22.47 6.67
C MET A 39 -5.85 22.54 7.87
N ARG A 40 -7.11 22.13 7.71
CA ARG A 40 -8.04 21.99 8.84
C ARG A 40 -7.53 20.92 9.80
N HIS A 41 -7.72 21.18 11.08
CA HIS A 41 -7.26 20.24 12.11
C HIS A 41 -7.99 18.91 11.99
N SER A 42 -7.25 17.80 11.98
CA SER A 42 -7.78 16.44 11.75
C SER A 42 -8.83 15.99 12.78
N SER A 43 -8.86 16.62 13.96
CA SER A 43 -9.86 16.32 14.99
C SER A 43 -11.29 16.78 14.65
N GLY A 44 -11.44 17.74 13.74
CA GLY A 44 -12.73 18.22 13.24
C GLY A 44 -13.20 17.57 11.94
N LEU A 45 -12.37 16.72 11.33
CA LEU A 45 -12.69 16.00 10.12
C LEU A 45 -13.30 14.63 10.49
N HIS A 46 -14.44 14.30 9.90
CA HIS A 46 -15.22 13.10 10.18
C HIS A 46 -15.20 12.14 8.99
N ASN A 47 -16.03 11.11 9.05
CA ASN A 47 -16.12 10.06 8.03
C ASN A 47 -16.36 10.60 6.61
N ALA A 48 -17.18 11.63 6.47
CA ALA A 48 -17.51 12.24 5.17
C ALA A 48 -16.27 12.79 4.45
N GLU A 49 -15.38 13.45 5.19
CA GLU A 49 -14.16 14.02 4.64
C GLU A 49 -13.15 12.93 4.22
N VAL A 50 -13.10 11.83 4.95
CA VAL A 50 -12.28 10.66 4.57
C VAL A 50 -12.82 10.04 3.29
N GLU A 51 -14.12 9.87 3.16
CA GLU A 51 -14.76 9.34 1.94
C GLU A 51 -14.54 10.27 0.75
N GLN A 52 -14.66 11.58 0.92
CA GLN A 52 -14.37 12.57 -0.12
C GLN A 52 -12.93 12.48 -0.61
N PHE A 53 -11.98 12.37 0.31
CA PHE A 53 -10.58 12.24 -0.05
C PHE A 53 -10.29 10.94 -0.79
N LEU A 54 -10.86 9.82 -0.36
CA LEU A 54 -10.70 8.52 -1.04
C LEU A 54 -11.32 8.54 -2.44
N SER A 55 -12.49 9.16 -2.60
CA SER A 55 -13.14 9.36 -3.90
C SER A 55 -12.30 10.25 -4.82
N TYR A 56 -11.69 11.30 -4.29
CA TYR A 56 -10.75 12.14 -5.01
C TYR A 56 -9.54 11.34 -5.51
N LEU A 57 -8.95 10.49 -4.67
CA LEU A 57 -7.83 9.63 -5.07
C LEU A 57 -8.23 8.64 -6.16
N ALA A 58 -9.45 8.11 -6.10
CA ALA A 58 -9.95 7.16 -7.08
C ALA A 58 -10.26 7.81 -8.43
N ASN A 59 -10.98 8.92 -8.42
CA ASN A 59 -11.56 9.53 -9.62
C ASN A 59 -10.59 10.52 -10.30
N GLU A 60 -10.00 11.44 -9.55
CA GLU A 60 -9.15 12.48 -10.13
C GLU A 60 -7.69 12.06 -10.28
N ARG A 61 -7.17 11.32 -9.30
CA ARG A 61 -5.79 10.86 -9.33
C ARG A 61 -5.59 9.53 -10.03
N ASN A 62 -6.67 8.80 -10.36
CA ASN A 62 -6.59 7.46 -10.96
C ASN A 62 -5.57 6.53 -10.28
N MET A 63 -5.47 6.65 -8.96
CA MET A 63 -4.49 5.90 -8.19
C MET A 63 -4.79 4.40 -8.19
N ALA A 64 -3.75 3.60 -8.22
CA ALA A 64 -3.89 2.15 -8.13
C ALA A 64 -4.64 1.74 -6.84
N VAL A 65 -5.47 0.70 -6.93
CA VAL A 65 -6.28 0.17 -5.80
C VAL A 65 -5.44 -0.08 -4.55
N LYS A 66 -4.22 -0.56 -4.74
CA LYS A 66 -3.26 -0.81 -3.65
C LYS A 66 -2.84 0.48 -2.93
N SER A 67 -2.66 1.57 -3.67
CA SER A 67 -2.33 2.88 -3.09
C SER A 67 -3.51 3.46 -2.32
N GLN A 68 -4.73 3.31 -2.85
CA GLN A 68 -5.97 3.71 -2.17
C GLN A 68 -6.15 2.94 -0.86
N ALA A 69 -5.91 1.62 -0.87
CA ALA A 69 -5.97 0.79 0.33
C ALA A 69 -4.92 1.22 1.37
N THR A 70 -3.72 1.60 0.94
CA THR A 70 -2.68 2.10 1.85
C THR A 70 -3.08 3.44 2.46
N ALA A 71 -3.65 4.36 1.67
CA ALA A 71 -4.17 5.63 2.15
C ALA A 71 -5.29 5.42 3.17
N LEU A 72 -6.25 4.53 2.88
CA LEU A 72 -7.32 4.17 3.80
C LEU A 72 -6.77 3.63 5.13
N ASN A 73 -5.83 2.69 5.07
CA ASN A 73 -5.22 2.11 6.27
C ASN A 73 -4.50 3.18 7.10
N ALA A 74 -3.82 4.13 6.46
CA ALA A 74 -3.16 5.23 7.13
C ALA A 74 -4.16 6.14 7.88
N LEU A 75 -5.29 6.45 7.25
CA LEU A 75 -6.35 7.26 7.86
C LEU A 75 -7.08 6.50 8.98
N VAL A 76 -7.39 5.23 8.78
CA VAL A 76 -7.98 4.38 9.84
C VAL A 76 -7.07 4.32 11.06
N TYR A 77 -5.76 4.14 10.85
CA TYR A 77 -4.78 4.16 11.94
C TYR A 77 -4.76 5.52 12.66
N LEU A 78 -4.76 6.62 11.89
CA LEU A 78 -4.77 7.97 12.45
C LEU A 78 -5.98 8.19 13.38
N TYR A 79 -7.16 7.84 12.92
CA TYR A 79 -8.38 8.09 13.69
C TYR A 79 -8.57 7.08 14.83
N ARG A 80 -8.35 5.80 14.59
CA ARG A 80 -8.55 4.74 15.59
C ARG A 80 -7.51 4.75 16.69
N ASP A 81 -6.23 4.78 16.30
CA ASP A 81 -5.11 4.54 17.20
C ASP A 81 -4.46 5.81 17.74
N PHE A 82 -4.44 6.89 16.95
CA PHE A 82 -3.82 8.15 17.34
C PHE A 82 -4.83 9.15 17.94
N LEU A 83 -5.99 9.31 17.30
CA LEU A 83 -7.03 10.22 17.78
C LEU A 83 -8.06 9.55 18.70
N ASN A 84 -8.04 8.23 18.86
CA ASN A 84 -8.99 7.43 19.65
C ASN A 84 -10.45 7.69 19.28
N LYS A 85 -10.71 8.00 18.00
CA LYS A 85 -12.05 8.24 17.43
C LYS A 85 -12.27 7.22 16.30
N PRO A 86 -12.84 6.04 16.56
CA PRO A 86 -13.03 5.04 15.51
C PRO A 86 -13.93 5.58 14.40
N LEU A 87 -13.49 5.46 13.17
CA LEU A 87 -14.26 5.83 11.98
C LEU A 87 -15.35 4.77 11.75
N SER A 88 -16.61 5.19 11.73
CA SER A 88 -17.72 4.34 11.26
C SER A 88 -17.79 4.43 9.73
N LEU A 89 -16.79 3.91 9.05
CA LEU A 89 -16.75 3.91 7.60
C LEU A 89 -17.73 2.84 7.09
N GLN A 90 -18.94 3.26 6.75
CA GLN A 90 -19.73 2.51 5.78
C GLN A 90 -19.11 2.82 4.41
N LEU A 91 -18.06 2.08 4.12
CA LEU A 91 -17.32 2.23 2.87
C LEU A 91 -18.20 1.80 1.69
N ALA A 92 -19.03 2.71 1.22
CA ALA A 92 -19.50 2.71 -0.15
C ALA A 92 -18.33 3.11 -1.09
N PHE A 93 -17.17 2.62 -0.76
CA PHE A 93 -15.95 2.81 -1.51
C PHE A 93 -16.09 2.01 -2.79
N VAL A 94 -16.10 2.68 -3.90
CA VAL A 94 -16.02 2.05 -5.21
C VAL A 94 -14.66 1.37 -5.26
N LYS A 95 -14.63 0.14 -4.80
CA LYS A 95 -13.51 -0.75 -5.01
C LYS A 95 -13.29 -0.79 -6.53
N SER A 96 -12.29 -0.09 -7.02
CA SER A 96 -11.89 -0.22 -8.40
C SER A 96 -11.69 -1.71 -8.66
N THR A 97 -12.59 -2.31 -9.39
CA THR A 97 -12.57 -3.72 -9.79
C THR A 97 -11.54 -3.94 -10.89
N ARG A 98 -10.31 -3.52 -10.63
CA ARG A 98 -9.21 -3.95 -11.46
C ARG A 98 -8.95 -5.41 -11.13
N GLN A 99 -9.44 -6.30 -11.98
CA GLN A 99 -9.14 -7.72 -11.87
C GLN A 99 -7.64 -7.88 -11.66
N MET A 100 -7.26 -8.48 -10.54
CA MET A 100 -5.90 -8.97 -10.37
C MET A 100 -5.64 -9.92 -11.54
N LYS A 101 -4.81 -9.49 -12.50
CA LYS A 101 -4.23 -10.43 -13.43
C LYS A 101 -3.45 -11.43 -12.58
N LEU A 102 -4.00 -12.63 -12.45
CA LEU A 102 -3.26 -13.74 -11.88
C LEU A 102 -1.97 -13.86 -12.69
N PRO A 103 -0.81 -13.93 -12.05
CA PRO A 103 0.42 -14.21 -12.77
C PRO A 103 0.20 -15.51 -13.54
N THR A 104 0.46 -15.47 -14.84
CA THR A 104 0.40 -16.65 -15.69
C THR A 104 1.45 -17.62 -15.17
N VAL A 105 1.02 -18.64 -14.45
CA VAL A 105 1.92 -19.68 -13.97
C VAL A 105 2.37 -20.47 -15.19
N LEU A 106 3.63 -20.31 -15.55
CA LEU A 106 4.25 -21.11 -16.62
C LEU A 106 4.18 -22.60 -16.27
N THR A 107 3.67 -23.40 -17.17
CA THR A 107 3.68 -24.85 -17.01
C THR A 107 5.12 -25.38 -17.10
N LYS A 108 5.39 -26.53 -16.51
CA LYS A 108 6.73 -27.17 -16.55
C LYS A 108 7.25 -27.32 -17.97
N SER A 109 6.38 -27.59 -18.94
CA SER A 109 6.70 -27.69 -20.37
C SER A 109 7.19 -26.37 -20.95
N GLU A 110 6.55 -25.26 -20.62
CA GLU A 110 6.93 -23.91 -21.08
C GLU A 110 8.25 -23.46 -20.47
N ILE A 111 8.48 -23.79 -19.20
CA ILE A 111 9.77 -23.53 -18.54
C ILE A 111 10.90 -24.31 -19.20
N SER A 112 10.68 -25.59 -19.56
CA SER A 112 11.66 -26.41 -20.27
C SER A 112 12.01 -25.84 -21.64
N LEU A 113 11.01 -25.38 -22.41
CA LEU A 113 11.22 -24.72 -23.70
C LEU A 113 12.00 -23.42 -23.58
N LEU A 114 11.69 -22.58 -22.58
CA LEU A 114 12.43 -21.34 -22.31
C LEU A 114 13.88 -21.62 -21.94
N LEU A 115 14.14 -22.63 -21.12
CA LEU A 115 15.49 -23.03 -20.71
C LEU A 115 16.31 -23.59 -21.87
N GLN A 116 15.70 -24.24 -22.85
CA GLN A 116 16.38 -24.71 -24.07
C GLN A 116 16.76 -23.57 -25.00
N GLN A 117 16.01 -22.45 -25.00
CA GLN A 117 16.29 -21.27 -25.82
C GLN A 117 17.28 -20.30 -25.18
N VAL A 118 17.49 -20.39 -23.87
CA VAL A 118 18.49 -19.58 -23.18
C VAL A 118 19.89 -20.14 -23.49
N ALA A 119 20.76 -19.27 -23.98
CA ALA A 119 22.10 -19.60 -24.44
C ALA A 119 22.93 -20.45 -23.45
N PRO A 120 23.85 -21.29 -23.92
CA PRO A 120 24.57 -22.28 -23.13
C PRO A 120 25.41 -21.73 -21.97
N ASN A 121 25.54 -20.43 -21.87
CA ASN A 121 26.25 -19.77 -20.77
C ASN A 121 25.54 -19.81 -19.42
N THR A 122 24.29 -20.29 -19.36
CA THR A 122 23.50 -20.43 -18.14
C THR A 122 23.52 -21.83 -17.53
N SER A 123 24.46 -22.69 -17.93
CA SER A 123 24.60 -24.05 -17.40
C SER A 123 24.81 -24.10 -15.87
N TYR A 124 25.31 -23.04 -15.27
CA TYR A 124 25.48 -22.95 -13.82
C TYR A 124 24.13 -22.85 -13.07
N VAL A 125 23.20 -22.10 -13.59
CA VAL A 125 21.85 -21.96 -12.98
C VAL A 125 21.08 -23.26 -13.11
N PHE A 126 21.25 -23.98 -14.23
CA PHE A 126 20.61 -25.26 -14.48
C PHE A 126 21.15 -26.37 -13.54
N ARG A 127 22.45 -26.36 -13.25
CA ARG A 127 23.05 -27.29 -12.28
C ARG A 127 22.57 -27.03 -10.85
N CYS A 128 22.45 -25.79 -10.44
CA CYS A 128 21.92 -25.46 -9.13
C CYS A 128 20.45 -25.87 -8.97
N CYS A 129 19.60 -25.66 -9.98
CA CYS A 129 18.20 -26.10 -9.97
C CYS A 129 18.08 -27.65 -9.95
N MET A 130 18.93 -28.38 -10.67
CA MET A 130 18.94 -29.84 -10.63
C MET A 130 19.43 -30.39 -9.28
N ALA A 131 20.41 -29.75 -8.65
CA ALA A 131 20.91 -30.15 -7.33
C ALA A 131 19.84 -29.99 -6.24
N VAL A 132 19.01 -28.96 -6.34
CA VAL A 132 17.88 -28.72 -5.42
C VAL A 132 16.71 -29.67 -5.71
N ALA A 133 16.47 -30.06 -6.94
CA ALA A 133 15.41 -31.01 -7.32
C ALA A 133 15.74 -32.49 -7.01
N CYS A 134 17.01 -32.83 -6.85
CA CYS A 134 17.47 -34.19 -6.51
C CYS A 134 17.72 -34.40 -4.99
N GLY A 135 17.51 -33.37 -4.19
CA GLY A 135 17.68 -33.41 -2.73
C GLY A 135 16.47 -33.94 -1.97
#